data_df0a63b8411c2a090917269f3d19487d
#
_entry.id   df0a63b8411c2a090917269f3d19487d
#
_cell.length_a   1.000
_cell.length_b   1.000
_cell.length_c   1.000
_cell.angle_alpha   90.00
_cell.angle_beta   90.00
_cell.angle_gamma   90.00
#
_symmetry.space_group_name_H-M   'P 1'
#
loop_
_entity.id
_entity.type
_entity.pdbx_description
1 polymer ?
#
loop_
_entity_poly.entity_id
_entity_poly.type
_entity_poly.pdbx_seq_one_letter_code
_entity_poly.pdbx_strand_id
1 'polypeptide(L)'
;MSEIENFMAKQKLPRLRDTAAEIQATEVQLHENEILGVGGYGTVYKATYKNKTVAVKTVFAETTGGAISLPKAMVANMRKEAIILSSLNHPNILRVLGIVPDLAWIIMEYCPRGSLQDALLNEDAKLSDEELLRFASQVATGVAYLHMPNVSIVHGDLKAANALLADDGGVRLCDFGMSQAKNRSKTLTMASHAKNKGHALTVAWSAPELFNDEPKSFASDVYALGVTMWEIFERRTPFGNMPEAAVVSQVLTGKRPVLRQTPAHIQTLVQLTWTSEPASRIGAAQVACVLSKAHEKVSQIHSEEV
;
A
#
# COMPACT_ATOMS: atom_id res chain seq x y z
N MET A 1 29.71 0.27 -9.23
CA MET A 1 28.26 0.15 -8.98
C MET A 1 27.64 1.54 -8.97
N SER A 2 26.50 1.74 -9.61
CA SER A 2 25.77 3.01 -9.53
C SER A 2 25.28 3.25 -8.10
N GLU A 3 24.98 4.51 -7.74
CA GLU A 3 24.39 4.84 -6.42
C GLU A 3 23.09 4.07 -6.15
N ILE A 4 22.30 3.85 -7.20
CA ILE A 4 21.05 3.07 -7.14
C ILE A 4 21.34 1.60 -6.85
N GLU A 5 22.35 1.00 -7.52
CA GLU A 5 22.78 -0.38 -7.24
C GLU A 5 23.27 -0.54 -5.81
N ASN A 6 24.04 0.42 -5.27
CA ASN A 6 24.45 0.42 -3.88
C ASN A 6 23.28 0.56 -2.90
N PHE A 7 22.30 1.42 -3.21
CA PHE A 7 21.07 1.57 -2.42
C PHE A 7 20.29 0.27 -2.41
N MET A 8 20.07 -0.35 -3.58
CA MET A 8 19.33 -1.59 -3.71
C MET A 8 20.04 -2.79 -3.06
N ALA A 9 21.39 -2.84 -3.13
CA ALA A 9 22.17 -3.89 -2.48
C ALA A 9 22.09 -3.85 -0.94
N LYS A 10 21.87 -2.68 -0.35
CA LYS A 10 21.62 -2.53 1.10
C LYS A 10 20.26 -3.08 1.55
N GLN A 11 19.31 -3.19 0.63
CA GLN A 11 18.02 -3.82 0.92
C GLN A 11 18.25 -5.32 1.04
N LYS A 12 18.04 -5.88 2.25
CA LYS A 12 18.23 -7.32 2.49
C LYS A 12 17.27 -8.11 1.60
N LEU A 13 17.82 -8.90 0.67
CA LEU A 13 17.01 -9.78 -0.17
C LEU A 13 16.34 -10.85 0.70
N PRO A 14 15.04 -11.09 0.58
CA PRO A 14 14.39 -12.17 1.28
C PRO A 14 14.82 -13.51 0.68
N ARG A 15 15.02 -14.50 1.54
CA ARG A 15 14.91 -15.88 1.09
C ARG A 15 13.42 -16.16 0.96
N LEU A 16 12.93 -16.37 -0.26
CA LEU A 16 11.56 -16.81 -0.49
C LEU A 16 11.30 -18.04 0.36
N ARG A 17 10.25 -18.00 1.20
CA ARG A 17 9.77 -19.18 1.89
C ARG A 17 8.82 -19.90 0.94
N ASP A 18 8.99 -21.22 0.80
CA ASP A 18 8.18 -22.01 -0.13
C ASP A 18 6.73 -22.19 0.35
N THR A 19 6.43 -21.86 1.61
CA THR A 19 5.10 -22.01 2.20
C THR A 19 4.78 -20.89 3.20
N ALA A 20 3.53 -20.40 3.19
CA ALA A 20 3.01 -19.62 4.31
C ALA A 20 2.85 -20.53 5.54
N ALA A 21 3.15 -20.02 6.73
CA ALA A 21 2.89 -20.76 7.96
C ALA A 21 1.37 -21.00 8.10
N GLU A 22 0.95 -22.26 8.14
CA GLU A 22 -0.43 -22.60 8.50
C GLU A 22 -0.56 -22.54 10.02
N ILE A 23 -1.54 -21.76 10.48
CA ILE A 23 -1.85 -21.51 11.89
C ILE A 23 -3.19 -22.19 12.20
N GLN A 24 -3.28 -22.86 13.35
CA GLN A 24 -4.54 -23.45 13.79
C GLN A 24 -5.48 -22.34 14.29
N ALA A 25 -6.76 -22.41 13.96
CA ALA A 25 -7.75 -21.41 14.40
C ALA A 25 -7.78 -21.26 15.94
N THR A 26 -7.54 -22.35 16.66
CA THR A 26 -7.49 -22.40 18.13
C THR A 26 -6.31 -21.65 18.75
N GLU A 27 -5.27 -21.33 17.95
CA GLU A 27 -4.13 -20.53 18.40
C GLU A 27 -4.39 -19.02 18.29
N VAL A 28 -5.49 -18.60 17.64
CA VAL A 28 -5.82 -17.21 17.37
C VAL A 28 -7.09 -16.83 18.12
N GLN A 29 -6.96 -15.91 19.06
CA GLN A 29 -8.10 -15.33 19.77
C GLN A 29 -8.54 -14.05 19.04
N LEU A 30 -9.63 -14.15 18.28
CA LEU A 30 -10.21 -13.00 17.58
C LEU A 30 -10.96 -12.09 18.57
N HIS A 31 -10.76 -10.78 18.46
CA HIS A 31 -11.50 -9.78 19.23
C HIS A 31 -12.59 -9.20 18.34
N GLU A 32 -13.74 -9.86 18.25
CA GLU A 32 -14.83 -9.55 17.31
C GLU A 32 -15.37 -8.13 17.43
N ASN A 33 -15.25 -7.52 18.61
CA ASN A 33 -15.68 -6.13 18.87
C ASN A 33 -14.60 -5.10 18.52
N GLU A 34 -13.38 -5.51 18.17
CA GLU A 34 -12.26 -4.62 17.83
C GLU A 34 -11.98 -4.68 16.32
N ILE A 35 -12.86 -4.02 15.54
CA ILE A 35 -12.71 -3.91 14.09
C ILE A 35 -11.68 -2.82 13.78
N LEU A 36 -10.62 -3.19 13.06
CA LEU A 36 -9.55 -2.28 12.60
C LEU A 36 -9.88 -1.68 11.22
N GLY A 37 -10.70 -2.35 10.42
CA GLY A 37 -11.11 -1.86 9.12
C GLY A 37 -12.10 -2.78 8.42
N VAL A 38 -12.93 -2.21 7.53
CA VAL A 38 -13.86 -2.93 6.66
C VAL A 38 -13.57 -2.54 5.22
N GLY A 39 -13.27 -3.52 4.40
CA GLY A 39 -12.95 -3.34 2.99
C GLY A 39 -13.81 -4.19 2.06
N GLY A 40 -13.69 -4.00 0.76
CA GLY A 40 -14.44 -4.75 -0.26
C GLY A 40 -14.17 -6.27 -0.27
N TYR A 41 -13.14 -6.72 0.42
CA TYR A 41 -12.68 -8.14 0.44
C TYR A 41 -12.85 -8.82 1.79
N GLY A 42 -13.26 -8.09 2.83
CA GLY A 42 -13.38 -8.65 4.16
C GLY A 42 -13.24 -7.60 5.25
N THR A 43 -13.23 -8.08 6.48
CA THR A 43 -13.06 -7.26 7.67
C THR A 43 -11.71 -7.58 8.31
N VAL A 44 -11.03 -6.56 8.82
CA VAL A 44 -9.80 -6.71 9.60
C VAL A 44 -10.13 -6.52 11.07
N TYR A 45 -9.78 -7.51 11.86
CA TYR A 45 -10.00 -7.51 13.31
C TYR A 45 -8.66 -7.48 14.05
N LYS A 46 -8.69 -6.93 15.24
CA LYS A 46 -7.61 -7.13 16.20
C LYS A 46 -7.74 -8.53 16.81
N ALA A 47 -6.62 -9.18 17.07
CA ALA A 47 -6.59 -10.53 17.63
C ALA A 47 -5.32 -10.72 18.49
N THR A 48 -5.29 -11.85 19.20
CA THR A 48 -4.11 -12.32 19.94
C THR A 48 -3.62 -13.63 19.33
N TYR A 49 -2.33 -13.70 19.01
CA TYR A 49 -1.64 -14.91 18.56
C TYR A 49 -0.29 -15.04 19.27
N LYS A 50 -0.02 -16.19 19.92
CA LYS A 50 1.21 -16.43 20.71
C LYS A 50 1.52 -15.29 21.70
N ASN A 51 0.52 -14.84 22.42
CA ASN A 51 0.58 -13.72 23.38
C ASN A 51 1.03 -12.37 22.80
N LYS A 52 0.86 -12.18 21.47
CA LYS A 52 1.12 -10.92 20.79
C LYS A 52 -0.15 -10.42 20.11
N THR A 53 -0.34 -9.10 20.12
CA THR A 53 -1.40 -8.47 19.34
C THR A 53 -1.07 -8.59 17.86
N VAL A 54 -2.06 -9.02 17.07
CA VAL A 54 -1.98 -9.20 15.62
C VAL A 54 -3.23 -8.63 14.95
N ALA A 55 -3.16 -8.41 13.63
CA ALA A 55 -4.32 -8.12 12.80
C ALA A 55 -4.73 -9.39 12.04
N VAL A 56 -6.03 -9.65 11.97
CA VAL A 56 -6.60 -10.77 11.25
C VAL A 56 -7.54 -10.24 10.18
N LYS A 57 -7.16 -10.44 8.91
CA LYS A 57 -8.03 -10.16 7.78
C LYS A 57 -8.86 -11.39 7.48
N THR A 58 -10.19 -11.25 7.64
CA THR A 58 -11.17 -12.27 7.27
C THR A 58 -11.68 -11.99 5.87
N VAL A 59 -11.93 -13.03 5.09
CA VAL A 59 -12.56 -12.89 3.78
C VAL A 59 -14.06 -13.13 3.94
N PHE A 60 -14.89 -12.32 3.25
CA PHE A 60 -16.35 -12.52 3.31
C PHE A 60 -16.71 -13.91 2.78
N ALA A 61 -17.40 -14.69 3.61
CA ALA A 61 -17.97 -15.96 3.24
C ALA A 61 -19.37 -15.72 2.66
N GLU A 62 -19.70 -16.37 1.55
CA GLU A 62 -21.07 -16.39 1.06
C GLU A 62 -21.94 -17.30 1.94
N THR A 63 -23.02 -16.77 2.48
CA THR A 63 -24.02 -17.55 3.22
C THR A 63 -25.02 -18.12 2.23
N THR A 64 -24.90 -19.38 1.89
CA THR A 64 -25.89 -20.11 1.11
C THR A 64 -26.61 -21.09 2.03
N GLY A 65 -27.91 -20.81 2.32
CA GLY A 65 -28.75 -21.73 3.12
C GLY A 65 -28.34 -21.89 4.59
N GLY A 66 -27.74 -20.86 5.22
CA GLY A 66 -27.39 -20.89 6.66
C GLY A 66 -26.06 -21.57 6.99
N ALA A 67 -25.35 -22.13 6.01
CA ALA A 67 -24.01 -22.64 6.18
C ALA A 67 -22.97 -21.67 5.57
N ILE A 68 -21.92 -21.38 6.30
CA ILE A 68 -20.76 -20.59 5.80
C ILE A 68 -19.98 -21.53 4.87
N SER A 69 -20.06 -21.28 3.57
CA SER A 69 -19.30 -22.03 2.57
C SER A 69 -18.32 -21.09 1.87
N LEU A 70 -17.02 -21.38 2.02
CA LEU A 70 -15.97 -20.71 1.24
C LEU A 70 -15.78 -21.47 -0.07
N PRO A 71 -15.91 -20.83 -1.24
CA PRO A 71 -15.61 -21.46 -2.52
C PRO A 71 -14.17 -21.98 -2.52
N LYS A 72 -13.95 -23.25 -2.87
CA LYS A 72 -12.60 -23.86 -2.90
C LYS A 72 -11.58 -23.05 -3.73
N ALA A 73 -12.03 -22.46 -4.82
CA ALA A 73 -11.20 -21.59 -5.66
C ALA A 73 -10.74 -20.32 -4.91
N MET A 74 -11.58 -19.74 -4.06
CA MET A 74 -11.26 -18.58 -3.24
C MET A 74 -10.21 -18.91 -2.20
N VAL A 75 -10.35 -20.02 -1.48
CA VAL A 75 -9.36 -20.50 -0.51
C VAL A 75 -8.01 -20.80 -1.18
N ALA A 76 -8.04 -21.42 -2.37
CA ALA A 76 -6.82 -21.71 -3.12
C ALA A 76 -6.11 -20.44 -3.59
N ASN A 77 -6.84 -19.42 -4.01
CA ASN A 77 -6.27 -18.13 -4.41
C ASN A 77 -5.69 -17.39 -3.21
N MET A 78 -6.40 -17.37 -2.08
CA MET A 78 -5.92 -16.79 -0.84
C MET A 78 -4.62 -17.47 -0.34
N ARG A 79 -4.55 -18.81 -0.40
CA ARG A 79 -3.32 -19.54 -0.05
C ARG A 79 -2.14 -19.12 -0.92
N LYS A 80 -2.33 -19.05 -2.25
CA LYS A 80 -1.27 -18.61 -3.18
C LYS A 80 -0.80 -17.20 -2.86
N GLU A 81 -1.72 -16.30 -2.61
CA GLU A 81 -1.42 -14.92 -2.26
C GLU A 81 -0.68 -14.83 -0.92
N ALA A 82 -1.17 -15.52 0.10
CA ALA A 82 -0.55 -15.54 1.41
C ALA A 82 0.88 -16.14 1.38
N ILE A 83 1.14 -17.14 0.51
CA ILE A 83 2.51 -17.65 0.29
C ILE A 83 3.42 -16.54 -0.22
N ILE A 84 2.99 -15.80 -1.23
CA ILE A 84 3.77 -14.69 -1.79
C ILE A 84 4.01 -13.62 -0.72
N LEU A 85 2.94 -13.18 -0.03
CA LEU A 85 3.03 -12.14 0.99
C LEU A 85 3.89 -12.56 2.19
N SER A 86 3.81 -13.82 2.63
CA SER A 86 4.61 -14.33 3.75
C SER A 86 6.10 -14.48 3.41
N SER A 87 6.43 -14.55 2.12
CA SER A 87 7.82 -14.59 1.66
C SER A 87 8.49 -13.21 1.69
N LEU A 88 7.71 -12.12 1.74
CA LEU A 88 8.24 -10.77 1.77
C LEU A 88 8.77 -10.43 3.16
N ASN A 89 9.98 -9.89 3.19
CA ASN A 89 10.63 -9.49 4.43
C ASN A 89 11.37 -8.17 4.23
N HIS A 90 10.68 -7.07 4.50
CA HIS A 90 11.20 -5.72 4.35
C HIS A 90 10.59 -4.80 5.43
N PRO A 91 11.37 -3.87 6.04
CA PRO A 91 10.87 -3.00 7.11
C PRO A 91 9.67 -2.12 6.70
N ASN A 92 9.48 -1.84 5.41
CA ASN A 92 8.38 -1.03 4.93
C ASN A 92 7.27 -1.83 4.23
N ILE A 93 7.22 -3.14 4.45
CA ILE A 93 6.16 -4.03 3.97
C ILE A 93 5.49 -4.69 5.17
N LEU A 94 4.15 -4.67 5.22
CA LEU A 94 3.38 -5.29 6.27
C LEU A 94 3.66 -6.80 6.29
N ARG A 95 4.09 -7.28 7.44
CA ARG A 95 4.48 -8.68 7.59
C ARG A 95 3.26 -9.59 7.73
N VAL A 96 3.16 -10.59 6.86
CA VAL A 96 2.22 -11.71 7.01
C VAL A 96 2.87 -12.78 7.87
N LEU A 97 2.19 -13.16 8.95
CA LEU A 97 2.66 -14.15 9.93
C LEU A 97 2.25 -15.56 9.53
N GLY A 98 1.09 -15.71 8.88
CA GLY A 98 0.56 -16.98 8.42
C GLY A 98 -0.90 -16.90 8.01
N ILE A 99 -1.50 -18.07 7.80
CA ILE A 99 -2.91 -18.19 7.40
C ILE A 99 -3.63 -19.23 8.26
N VAL A 100 -4.93 -19.07 8.41
CA VAL A 100 -5.85 -20.11 8.89
C VAL A 100 -6.70 -20.53 7.70
N PRO A 101 -6.35 -21.62 6.98
CA PRO A 101 -6.96 -21.95 5.69
C PRO A 101 -8.46 -22.22 5.78
N ASP A 102 -8.90 -22.91 6.84
CA ASP A 102 -10.29 -23.36 6.99
C ASP A 102 -11.27 -22.19 7.22
N LEU A 103 -10.76 -21.07 7.77
CA LEU A 103 -11.54 -19.87 8.04
C LEU A 103 -11.23 -18.74 7.05
N ALA A 104 -10.33 -18.97 6.10
CA ALA A 104 -9.84 -17.96 5.17
C ALA A 104 -9.33 -16.67 5.89
N TRP A 105 -8.56 -16.86 6.96
CA TRP A 105 -7.93 -15.78 7.71
C TRP A 105 -6.48 -15.59 7.28
N ILE A 106 -6.07 -14.31 7.16
CA ILE A 106 -4.67 -13.91 7.00
C ILE A 106 -4.24 -13.23 8.28
N ILE A 107 -3.21 -13.76 8.94
CA ILE A 107 -2.66 -13.22 10.18
C ILE A 107 -1.49 -12.32 9.84
N MET A 108 -1.53 -11.07 10.30
CA MET A 108 -0.54 -10.03 9.97
C MET A 108 -0.05 -9.34 11.24
N GLU A 109 1.09 -8.66 11.14
CA GLU A 109 1.53 -7.76 12.20
C GLU A 109 0.47 -6.67 12.45
N TYR A 110 0.36 -6.24 13.70
CA TYR A 110 -0.54 -5.17 14.10
C TYR A 110 0.19 -3.82 14.08
N CYS A 111 -0.40 -2.83 13.44
CA CYS A 111 0.11 -1.46 13.38
C CYS A 111 -0.80 -0.55 14.23
N PRO A 112 -0.41 -0.23 15.50
CA PRO A 112 -1.31 0.42 16.45
C PRO A 112 -1.63 1.87 16.14
N ARG A 113 -0.84 2.53 15.29
CA ARG A 113 -0.98 3.96 14.97
C ARG A 113 -1.88 4.23 13.76
N GLY A 114 -2.58 3.22 13.24
CA GLY A 114 -3.52 3.35 12.13
C GLY A 114 -2.86 3.61 10.78
N SER A 115 -3.59 4.22 9.86
CA SER A 115 -3.08 4.53 8.53
C SER A 115 -2.29 5.84 8.51
N LEU A 116 -1.38 5.95 7.55
CA LEU A 116 -0.68 7.20 7.27
C LEU A 116 -1.68 8.30 6.86
N GLN A 117 -2.76 7.95 6.13
CA GLN A 117 -3.81 8.91 5.79
C GLN A 117 -4.45 9.52 7.04
N ASP A 118 -4.79 8.71 8.04
CA ASP A 118 -5.38 9.21 9.30
C ASP A 118 -4.44 10.18 10.00
N ALA A 119 -3.14 9.87 10.04
CA ALA A 119 -2.13 10.73 10.62
C ALA A 119 -1.95 12.05 9.84
N LEU A 120 -1.98 11.99 8.49
CA LEU A 120 -1.84 13.16 7.64
C LEU A 120 -3.04 14.11 7.71
N LEU A 121 -4.25 13.56 7.79
CA LEU A 121 -5.50 14.33 7.81
C LEU A 121 -5.88 14.81 9.22
N ASN A 122 -5.21 14.31 10.26
CA ASN A 122 -5.40 14.80 11.62
C ASN A 122 -4.80 16.19 11.76
N GLU A 123 -5.66 17.21 11.90
CA GLU A 123 -5.26 18.61 12.06
C GLU A 123 -4.49 18.88 13.36
N ASP A 124 -4.70 18.07 14.40
CA ASP A 124 -3.99 18.18 15.68
C ASP A 124 -2.59 17.56 15.64
N ALA A 125 -2.30 16.74 14.64
CA ALA A 125 -0.99 16.09 14.49
C ALA A 125 0.06 17.11 14.00
N LYS A 126 1.03 17.41 14.86
CA LYS A 126 2.19 18.24 14.51
C LYS A 126 3.26 17.37 13.87
N LEU A 127 3.12 17.13 12.56
CA LEU A 127 4.13 16.41 11.80
C LEU A 127 5.18 17.40 11.28
N SER A 128 6.44 17.12 11.59
CA SER A 128 7.58 17.91 11.09
C SER A 128 7.89 17.58 9.62
N ASP A 129 8.60 18.49 8.94
CA ASP A 129 9.08 18.25 7.57
C ASP A 129 9.97 17.00 7.48
N GLU A 130 10.75 16.74 8.53
CA GLU A 130 11.58 15.54 8.63
C GLU A 130 10.73 14.27 8.69
N GLU A 131 9.64 14.26 9.48
CA GLU A 131 8.72 13.12 9.53
C GLU A 131 8.03 12.88 8.21
N LEU A 132 7.55 13.95 7.53
CA LEU A 132 6.94 13.86 6.21
C LEU A 132 7.92 13.28 5.18
N LEU A 133 9.17 13.75 5.20
CA LEU A 133 10.23 13.25 4.33
C LEU A 133 10.57 11.78 4.64
N ARG A 134 10.63 11.41 5.92
CA ARG A 134 10.81 10.03 6.37
C ARG A 134 9.69 9.13 5.87
N PHE A 135 8.42 9.53 5.99
CA PHE A 135 7.29 8.76 5.49
C PHE A 135 7.37 8.57 3.98
N ALA A 136 7.63 9.64 3.21
CA ALA A 136 7.79 9.57 1.76
C ALA A 136 8.93 8.63 1.35
N SER A 137 10.07 8.72 2.03
CA SER A 137 11.22 7.85 1.81
C SER A 137 10.89 6.37 2.07
N GLN A 138 10.20 6.07 3.17
CA GLN A 138 9.82 4.72 3.55
C GLN A 138 8.78 4.10 2.61
N VAL A 139 7.77 4.89 2.18
CA VAL A 139 6.81 4.45 1.14
C VAL A 139 7.54 4.12 -0.15
N ALA A 140 8.40 5.03 -0.64
CA ALA A 140 9.15 4.81 -1.87
C ALA A 140 10.08 3.60 -1.79
N THR A 141 10.72 3.38 -0.62
CA THR A 141 11.58 2.22 -0.37
C THR A 141 10.80 0.91 -0.39
N GLY A 142 9.60 0.89 0.19
CA GLY A 142 8.70 -0.26 0.11
C GLY A 142 8.28 -0.59 -1.33
N VAL A 143 7.92 0.43 -2.12
CA VAL A 143 7.57 0.24 -3.54
C VAL A 143 8.79 -0.23 -4.35
N ALA A 144 9.97 0.37 -4.13
CA ALA A 144 11.20 -0.05 -4.77
C ALA A 144 11.54 -1.52 -4.49
N TYR A 145 11.31 -1.99 -3.26
CA TYR A 145 11.49 -3.38 -2.88
C TYR A 145 10.53 -4.31 -3.65
N LEU A 146 9.23 -3.95 -3.75
CA LEU A 146 8.25 -4.73 -4.51
C LEU A 146 8.62 -4.85 -6.00
N HIS A 147 9.22 -3.81 -6.56
CA HIS A 147 9.63 -3.76 -7.97
C HIS A 147 10.97 -4.44 -8.26
N MET A 148 11.71 -4.94 -7.25
CA MET A 148 12.94 -5.69 -7.49
C MET A 148 12.71 -6.90 -8.41
N PRO A 149 13.69 -7.24 -9.30
CA PRO A 149 13.53 -8.34 -10.26
C PRO A 149 13.20 -9.69 -9.63
N ASN A 150 13.72 -9.95 -8.43
CA ASN A 150 13.48 -11.19 -7.69
C ASN A 150 12.20 -11.18 -6.84
N VAL A 151 11.54 -10.04 -6.68
CA VAL A 151 10.23 -9.86 -6.02
C VAL A 151 9.13 -9.72 -7.08
N SER A 152 9.28 -8.74 -7.98
CA SER A 152 8.45 -8.51 -9.16
C SER A 152 6.94 -8.44 -8.87
N ILE A 153 6.56 -7.64 -7.87
CA ILE A 153 5.16 -7.46 -7.44
C ILE A 153 4.71 -6.04 -7.75
N VAL A 154 3.57 -5.91 -8.43
CA VAL A 154 2.84 -4.65 -8.60
C VAL A 154 1.93 -4.46 -7.40
N HIS A 155 2.03 -3.31 -6.71
CA HIS A 155 1.16 -2.99 -5.57
C HIS A 155 -0.30 -2.82 -6.04
N GLY A 156 -0.51 -1.96 -7.01
CA GLY A 156 -1.76 -1.79 -7.72
C GLY A 156 -2.89 -1.06 -6.95
N ASP A 157 -2.67 -0.61 -5.71
CA ASP A 157 -3.59 0.24 -4.94
C ASP A 157 -2.80 1.11 -3.93
N LEU A 158 -1.72 1.72 -4.39
CA LEU A 158 -0.85 2.55 -3.55
C LEU A 158 -1.53 3.88 -3.22
N LYS A 159 -1.60 4.19 -1.91
CA LYS A 159 -2.15 5.42 -1.33
C LYS A 159 -1.81 5.49 0.15
N ALA A 160 -1.90 6.65 0.79
CA ALA A 160 -1.61 6.81 2.20
C ALA A 160 -2.52 5.96 3.11
N ALA A 161 -3.74 5.63 2.69
CA ALA A 161 -4.64 4.71 3.40
C ALA A 161 -4.12 3.26 3.47
N ASN A 162 -3.30 2.85 2.50
CA ASN A 162 -2.69 1.51 2.42
C ASN A 162 -1.22 1.51 2.91
N ALA A 163 -0.84 2.52 3.66
CA ALA A 163 0.43 2.64 4.37
C ALA A 163 0.12 2.77 5.86
N LEU A 164 0.46 1.76 6.65
CA LEU A 164 0.17 1.72 8.09
C LEU A 164 1.37 2.22 8.90
N LEU A 165 1.11 2.80 10.05
CA LEU A 165 2.12 3.26 10.99
C LEU A 165 2.29 2.23 12.11
N ALA A 166 3.45 1.59 12.14
CA ALA A 166 3.83 0.64 13.17
C ALA A 166 4.17 1.36 14.51
N ASP A 167 4.36 0.58 15.56
CA ASP A 167 4.68 1.09 16.89
C ASP A 167 6.01 1.87 16.93
N ASP A 168 6.99 1.41 16.14
CA ASP A 168 8.28 2.09 15.93
C ASP A 168 8.17 3.41 15.11
N GLY A 169 6.96 3.79 14.71
CA GLY A 169 6.70 4.94 13.83
C GLY A 169 7.08 4.72 12.37
N GLY A 170 7.52 3.51 12.00
CA GLY A 170 7.84 3.16 10.62
C GLY A 170 6.59 2.87 9.79
N VAL A 171 6.68 3.17 8.49
CA VAL A 171 5.62 2.87 7.50
C VAL A 171 5.67 1.40 7.09
N ARG A 172 4.50 0.77 6.99
CA ARG A 172 4.29 -0.59 6.47
C ARG A 172 3.26 -0.54 5.34
N LEU A 173 3.68 -0.81 4.10
CA LEU A 173 2.75 -0.92 2.98
C LEU A 173 1.93 -2.21 3.10
N CYS A 174 0.62 -2.09 2.89
CA CYS A 174 -0.33 -3.21 2.96
C CYS A 174 -1.27 -3.23 1.75
N ASP A 175 -2.11 -4.27 1.66
CA ASP A 175 -3.14 -4.44 0.63
C ASP A 175 -2.63 -4.46 -0.83
N PHE A 176 -1.37 -4.91 -1.04
CA PHE A 176 -0.79 -5.20 -2.35
C PHE A 176 -0.99 -6.68 -2.74
N GLY A 177 -0.95 -6.99 -4.03
CA GLY A 177 -1.08 -8.39 -4.53
C GLY A 177 -2.51 -8.86 -4.76
N MET A 178 -3.51 -8.39 -4.00
CA MET A 178 -4.93 -8.72 -4.24
C MET A 178 -5.46 -8.16 -5.58
N SER A 179 -4.75 -7.24 -6.18
CA SER A 179 -5.09 -6.65 -7.48
C SER A 179 -4.80 -7.57 -8.68
N GLN A 180 -3.88 -8.53 -8.57
CA GLN A 180 -3.65 -9.51 -9.65
C GLN A 180 -4.81 -10.51 -9.78
N ALA A 181 -5.53 -10.81 -8.70
CA ALA A 181 -6.74 -11.64 -8.75
C ALA A 181 -7.89 -10.92 -9.49
N LYS A 182 -7.95 -9.57 -9.44
CA LYS A 182 -8.94 -8.76 -10.17
C LYS A 182 -8.81 -8.87 -11.69
N ASN A 183 -7.60 -8.95 -12.22
CA ASN A 183 -7.38 -9.00 -13.68
C ASN A 183 -7.80 -10.33 -14.33
N ARG A 184 -8.04 -11.39 -13.54
CA ARG A 184 -8.50 -12.69 -14.07
C ARG A 184 -10.02 -12.85 -14.09
N SER A 185 -10.78 -11.99 -13.41
CA SER A 185 -12.25 -12.05 -13.36
C SER A 185 -12.88 -10.88 -14.12
N LYS A 186 -12.60 -10.76 -15.43
CA LYS A 186 -13.22 -9.75 -16.32
C LYS A 186 -14.77 -9.82 -16.38
N THR A 187 -15.39 -10.87 -15.85
CA THR A 187 -16.84 -11.12 -15.99
C THR A 187 -17.68 -10.56 -14.83
N LEU A 188 -17.08 -10.12 -13.71
CA LEU A 188 -17.84 -9.66 -12.54
C LEU A 188 -17.77 -8.14 -12.29
N THR A 189 -17.03 -7.39 -13.11
CA THR A 189 -16.66 -6.00 -12.80
C THR A 189 -17.66 -4.96 -13.33
N MET A 190 -18.53 -5.28 -14.29
CA MET A 190 -19.46 -4.30 -14.85
C MET A 190 -20.71 -4.03 -13.98
N ALA A 191 -21.07 -4.94 -13.06
CA ALA A 191 -22.26 -4.79 -12.21
C ALA A 191 -21.99 -4.14 -10.83
N SER A 192 -20.72 -4.05 -10.40
CA SER A 192 -20.35 -3.55 -9.07
C SER A 192 -20.00 -2.05 -9.02
N HIS A 193 -19.91 -1.37 -10.16
CA HIS A 193 -19.56 0.05 -10.23
C HIS A 193 -20.65 1.00 -9.67
N ALA A 194 -21.86 0.52 -9.45
CA ALA A 194 -22.99 1.38 -9.10
C ALA A 194 -23.32 1.48 -7.59
N LYS A 195 -22.71 0.70 -6.69
CA LYS A 195 -23.16 0.65 -5.29
C LYS A 195 -22.11 0.72 -4.17
N ASN A 196 -20.80 0.75 -4.44
CA ASN A 196 -19.80 0.77 -3.37
C ASN A 196 -19.08 2.13 -3.26
N LYS A 197 -19.45 2.93 -2.28
CA LYS A 197 -18.81 4.19 -1.88
C LYS A 197 -17.30 4.07 -1.55
N GLY A 198 -16.74 2.86 -1.46
CA GLY A 198 -15.31 2.62 -1.19
C GLY A 198 -14.40 2.65 -2.41
N HIS A 199 -14.92 2.61 -3.64
CA HIS A 199 -14.10 2.67 -4.87
C HIS A 199 -13.82 4.10 -5.34
N ALA A 200 -14.64 5.07 -4.94
CA ALA A 200 -14.51 6.49 -5.26
C ALA A 200 -13.12 7.08 -4.91
N LEU A 201 -12.52 6.59 -3.84
CA LEU A 201 -11.25 7.12 -3.35
C LEU A 201 -10.02 6.64 -4.14
N THR A 202 -10.09 5.60 -4.95
CA THR A 202 -8.93 5.03 -5.66
C THR A 202 -8.66 5.73 -7.01
N VAL A 203 -9.67 6.34 -7.62
CA VAL A 203 -9.57 7.01 -8.92
C VAL A 203 -8.52 8.12 -8.91
N ALA A 204 -8.40 8.86 -7.81
CA ALA A 204 -7.45 9.96 -7.68
C ALA A 204 -5.96 9.55 -7.74
N TRP A 205 -5.64 8.29 -7.44
CA TRP A 205 -4.28 7.71 -7.52
C TRP A 205 -4.05 6.90 -8.78
N SER A 206 -5.08 6.74 -9.62
CA SER A 206 -5.00 5.93 -10.84
C SER A 206 -4.28 6.66 -11.96
N ALA A 207 -3.32 5.98 -12.56
CA ALA A 207 -2.60 6.48 -13.71
C ALA A 207 -3.51 6.55 -14.96
N PRO A 208 -3.27 7.51 -15.89
CA PRO A 208 -4.15 7.75 -17.03
C PRO A 208 -4.35 6.51 -17.91
N GLU A 209 -3.34 5.67 -18.09
CA GLU A 209 -3.42 4.44 -18.87
C GLU A 209 -4.43 3.42 -18.31
N LEU A 210 -4.66 3.45 -16.98
CA LEU A 210 -5.62 2.54 -16.35
C LEU A 210 -7.08 2.85 -16.69
N PHE A 211 -7.36 4.07 -17.12
CA PHE A 211 -8.69 4.48 -17.62
C PHE A 211 -8.95 4.01 -19.04
N ASN A 212 -7.90 3.53 -19.75
CA ASN A 212 -7.97 2.92 -21.07
C ASN A 212 -7.91 1.37 -21.00
N ASP A 213 -8.27 0.79 -19.84
CA ASP A 213 -8.27 -0.65 -19.58
C ASP A 213 -6.88 -1.32 -19.71
N GLU A 214 -5.79 -0.56 -19.61
CA GLU A 214 -4.45 -1.13 -19.54
C GLU A 214 -4.23 -1.83 -18.20
N PRO A 215 -3.45 -2.91 -18.16
CA PRO A 215 -3.17 -3.62 -16.93
C PRO A 215 -2.32 -2.77 -15.98
N LYS A 216 -2.51 -2.96 -14.66
CA LYS A 216 -1.63 -2.38 -13.66
C LYS A 216 -0.19 -2.83 -13.87
N SER A 217 0.75 -1.91 -13.71
CA SER A 217 2.17 -2.08 -14.01
C SER A 217 3.05 -1.40 -12.95
N PHE A 218 4.36 -1.62 -13.00
CA PHE A 218 5.30 -0.86 -12.17
C PHE A 218 5.23 0.64 -12.46
N ALA A 219 4.98 1.03 -13.70
CA ALA A 219 4.82 2.42 -14.07
C ALA A 219 3.54 3.03 -13.46
N SER A 220 2.43 2.29 -13.39
CA SER A 220 1.21 2.75 -12.74
C SER A 220 1.38 2.86 -11.21
N ASP A 221 2.19 2.00 -10.57
CA ASP A 221 2.55 2.15 -9.16
C ASP A 221 3.42 3.39 -8.92
N VAL A 222 4.33 3.70 -9.83
CA VAL A 222 5.16 4.91 -9.74
C VAL A 222 4.30 6.18 -9.85
N TYR A 223 3.28 6.16 -10.71
CA TYR A 223 2.30 7.25 -10.76
C TYR A 223 1.57 7.41 -9.41
N ALA A 224 1.05 6.31 -8.88
CA ALA A 224 0.38 6.30 -7.58
C ALA A 224 1.32 6.72 -6.43
N LEU A 225 2.63 6.37 -6.51
CA LEU A 225 3.65 6.85 -5.57
C LEU A 225 3.78 8.38 -5.61
N GLY A 226 3.77 8.98 -6.79
CA GLY A 226 3.78 10.44 -6.93
C GLY A 226 2.59 11.11 -6.27
N VAL A 227 1.38 10.56 -6.47
CA VAL A 227 0.16 11.07 -5.81
C VAL A 227 0.22 10.84 -4.30
N THR A 228 0.75 9.70 -3.83
CA THR A 228 0.93 9.43 -2.40
C THR A 228 1.98 10.37 -1.77
N MET A 229 3.06 10.68 -2.47
CA MET A 229 4.01 11.71 -2.02
C MET A 229 3.32 13.08 -1.91
N TRP A 230 2.46 13.43 -2.86
CA TRP A 230 1.64 14.63 -2.77
C TRP A 230 0.75 14.62 -1.53
N GLU A 231 0.05 13.50 -1.22
CA GLU A 231 -0.74 13.38 0.02
C GLU A 231 0.09 13.66 1.26
N ILE A 232 1.32 13.09 1.31
CA ILE A 232 2.22 13.22 2.45
C ILE A 232 2.59 14.69 2.69
N PHE A 233 3.05 15.39 1.66
CA PHE A 233 3.53 16.74 1.83
C PHE A 233 2.42 17.80 1.88
N GLU A 234 1.32 17.60 1.16
CA GLU A 234 0.20 18.55 1.16
C GLU A 234 -0.79 18.29 2.31
N ARG A 235 -0.74 17.11 2.94
CA ARG A 235 -1.62 16.70 4.05
C ARG A 235 -3.10 16.88 3.70
N ARG A 236 -3.49 16.44 2.50
CA ARG A 236 -4.83 16.60 1.93
C ARG A 236 -5.19 15.42 1.04
N THR A 237 -6.49 15.24 0.81
CA THR A 237 -6.99 14.29 -0.20
C THR A 237 -6.75 14.83 -1.60
N PRO A 238 -6.17 14.04 -2.53
CA PRO A 238 -5.95 14.45 -3.91
C PRO A 238 -7.28 14.82 -4.59
N PHE A 239 -7.31 15.92 -5.32
CA PHE A 239 -8.49 16.51 -5.97
C PHE A 239 -9.65 16.89 -5.03
N GLY A 240 -9.50 16.72 -3.71
CA GLY A 240 -10.51 17.09 -2.72
C GLY A 240 -11.84 16.37 -2.93
N ASN A 241 -12.95 17.13 -2.92
CA ASN A 241 -14.32 16.59 -3.06
C ASN A 241 -14.79 16.53 -4.53
N MET A 242 -13.85 16.51 -5.50
CA MET A 242 -14.22 16.45 -6.93
C MET A 242 -14.92 15.13 -7.26
N PRO A 243 -16.02 15.12 -8.05
CA PRO A 243 -16.64 13.88 -8.51
C PRO A 243 -15.66 13.03 -9.33
N GLU A 244 -15.74 11.70 -9.22
CA GLU A 244 -14.84 10.75 -9.90
C GLU A 244 -14.70 11.02 -11.40
N ALA A 245 -15.82 11.20 -12.11
CA ALA A 245 -15.80 11.46 -13.55
C ALA A 245 -15.01 12.74 -13.89
N ALA A 246 -15.07 13.76 -13.02
CA ALA A 246 -14.29 14.98 -13.19
C ALA A 246 -12.81 14.73 -12.90
N VAL A 247 -12.47 13.91 -11.89
CA VAL A 247 -11.07 13.50 -11.63
C VAL A 247 -10.50 12.77 -12.83
N VAL A 248 -11.23 11.78 -13.39
CA VAL A 248 -10.81 11.06 -14.60
C VAL A 248 -10.52 12.03 -15.74
N SER A 249 -11.43 12.98 -16.00
CA SER A 249 -11.26 14.00 -17.04
C SER A 249 -10.02 14.86 -16.80
N GLN A 250 -9.76 15.29 -15.55
CA GLN A 250 -8.58 16.07 -15.20
C GLN A 250 -7.30 15.27 -15.47
N VAL A 251 -7.24 14.00 -15.00
CA VAL A 251 -6.06 13.15 -15.16
C VAL A 251 -5.77 12.87 -16.64
N LEU A 252 -6.79 12.52 -17.44
CA LEU A 252 -6.66 12.27 -18.89
C LEU A 252 -6.21 13.52 -19.67
N THR A 253 -6.60 14.72 -19.23
CA THR A 253 -6.14 15.99 -19.82
C THR A 253 -4.80 16.47 -19.28
N GLY A 254 -4.08 15.63 -18.53
CA GLY A 254 -2.73 15.92 -18.02
C GLY A 254 -2.70 16.79 -16.76
N LYS A 255 -3.85 17.12 -16.17
CA LYS A 255 -3.90 17.89 -14.92
C LYS A 255 -3.58 17.01 -13.72
N ARG A 256 -2.93 17.60 -12.72
CA ARG A 256 -2.48 16.96 -11.49
C ARG A 256 -2.86 17.82 -10.28
N PRO A 257 -2.90 17.25 -9.08
CA PRO A 257 -3.06 18.03 -7.85
C PRO A 257 -1.98 19.10 -7.71
N VAL A 258 -2.36 20.27 -7.18
CA VAL A 258 -1.45 21.44 -7.10
C VAL A 258 -0.46 21.24 -5.95
N LEU A 259 0.83 21.39 -6.24
CA LEU A 259 1.91 21.39 -5.26
C LEU A 259 2.01 22.78 -4.60
N ARG A 260 1.78 22.87 -3.28
CA ARG A 260 1.79 24.13 -2.51
C ARG A 260 2.75 24.08 -1.33
N GLN A 261 2.67 22.99 -0.53
CA GLN A 261 3.47 22.80 0.68
C GLN A 261 4.68 21.89 0.43
N THR A 262 4.64 21.13 -0.67
CA THR A 262 5.72 20.23 -1.06
C THR A 262 7.02 21.04 -1.27
N PRO A 263 8.15 20.67 -0.60
CA PRO A 263 9.41 21.36 -0.76
C PRO A 263 9.88 21.40 -2.21
N ALA A 264 10.45 22.53 -2.65
CA ALA A 264 10.80 22.78 -4.07
C ALA A 264 11.68 21.67 -4.68
N HIS A 265 12.64 21.13 -3.92
CA HIS A 265 13.51 20.04 -4.36
C HIS A 265 12.79 18.70 -4.50
N ILE A 266 11.62 18.53 -3.86
CA ILE A 266 10.77 17.34 -3.96
C ILE A 266 9.73 17.50 -5.08
N GLN A 267 9.29 18.75 -5.40
CA GLN A 267 8.30 18.98 -6.45
C GLN A 267 8.71 18.38 -7.80
N THR A 268 9.96 18.57 -8.20
CA THR A 268 10.49 17.98 -9.45
C THR A 268 10.42 16.45 -9.41
N LEU A 269 10.76 15.85 -8.28
CA LEU A 269 10.69 14.38 -8.12
C LEU A 269 9.25 13.88 -8.27
N VAL A 270 8.29 14.54 -7.61
CA VAL A 270 6.86 14.22 -7.74
C VAL A 270 6.41 14.37 -9.20
N GLN A 271 6.80 15.43 -9.89
CA GLN A 271 6.45 15.67 -11.30
C GLN A 271 6.99 14.58 -12.24
N LEU A 272 8.16 14.03 -11.97
CA LEU A 272 8.75 12.93 -12.74
C LEU A 272 8.04 11.58 -12.53
N THR A 273 7.33 11.40 -11.40
CA THR A 273 6.59 10.15 -11.13
C THR A 273 5.25 10.08 -11.82
N TRP A 274 4.53 11.21 -11.95
CA TRP A 274 3.15 11.25 -12.45
C TRP A 274 2.98 11.82 -13.87
N THR A 275 4.03 11.74 -14.69
CA THR A 275 3.92 12.07 -16.12
C THR A 275 2.84 11.22 -16.80
N SER A 276 2.21 11.76 -17.84
CA SER A 276 1.13 11.04 -18.54
C SER A 276 1.66 9.79 -19.24
N GLU A 277 2.85 9.89 -19.88
CA GLU A 277 3.50 8.79 -20.58
C GLU A 277 4.19 7.84 -19.58
N PRO A 278 3.75 6.56 -19.47
CA PRO A 278 4.31 5.60 -18.51
C PRO A 278 5.82 5.37 -18.67
N ALA A 279 6.33 5.32 -19.89
CA ALA A 279 7.74 5.08 -20.19
C ALA A 279 8.66 6.27 -19.79
N SER A 280 8.08 7.45 -19.59
CA SER A 280 8.80 8.65 -19.18
C SER A 280 8.90 8.80 -17.66
N ARG A 281 8.26 7.94 -16.88
CA ARG A 281 8.29 7.98 -15.41
C ARG A 281 9.62 7.50 -14.88
N ILE A 282 10.11 8.17 -13.85
CA ILE A 282 11.28 7.74 -13.08
C ILE A 282 10.98 6.40 -12.39
N GLY A 283 11.98 5.54 -12.18
CA GLY A 283 11.79 4.27 -11.47
C GLY A 283 11.65 4.43 -9.96
N ALA A 284 10.91 3.52 -9.30
CA ALA A 284 10.70 3.57 -7.84
C ALA A 284 12.02 3.54 -7.05
N ALA A 285 13.03 2.78 -7.50
CA ALA A 285 14.35 2.72 -6.87
C ALA A 285 15.09 4.07 -6.92
N GLN A 286 14.93 4.82 -8.00
CA GLN A 286 15.50 6.17 -8.12
C GLN A 286 14.80 7.14 -7.17
N VAL A 287 13.46 7.09 -7.09
CA VAL A 287 12.68 7.91 -6.14
C VAL A 287 13.12 7.62 -4.70
N ALA A 288 13.19 6.34 -4.32
CA ALA A 288 13.61 5.93 -2.99
C ALA A 288 15.04 6.41 -2.65
N CYS A 289 15.97 6.28 -3.58
CA CYS A 289 17.36 6.74 -3.40
C CYS A 289 17.44 8.26 -3.15
N VAL A 290 16.70 9.05 -3.92
CA VAL A 290 16.69 10.52 -3.76
C VAL A 290 16.09 10.92 -2.42
N LEU A 291 14.94 10.33 -2.03
CA LEU A 291 14.28 10.65 -0.77
C LEU A 291 15.08 10.19 0.46
N SER A 292 15.72 9.02 0.41
CA SER A 292 16.57 8.55 1.50
C SER A 292 17.76 9.48 1.74
N LYS A 293 18.43 9.95 0.69
CA LYS A 293 19.51 10.93 0.81
C LYS A 293 19.04 12.27 1.36
N ALA A 294 17.86 12.72 0.92
CA ALA A 294 17.27 13.96 1.44
C ALA A 294 16.98 13.83 2.95
N HIS A 295 16.40 12.72 3.37
CA HIS A 295 16.11 12.43 4.78
C HIS A 295 17.40 12.35 5.62
N GLU A 296 18.43 11.61 5.15
CA GLU A 296 19.73 11.51 5.83
C GLU A 296 20.36 12.89 6.07
N LYS A 297 20.29 13.80 5.10
CA LYS A 297 20.81 15.17 5.23
C LYS A 297 20.05 15.97 6.29
N VAL A 298 18.73 15.90 6.32
CA VAL A 298 17.90 16.62 7.30
C VAL A 298 18.19 16.10 8.72
N SER A 299 18.26 14.77 8.90
CA SER A 299 18.57 14.16 10.19
C SER A 299 19.97 14.51 10.70
N GLN A 300 20.96 14.66 9.80
CA GLN A 300 22.33 15.10 10.19
C GLN A 300 22.33 16.54 10.70
N ILE A 301 21.64 17.46 10.04
CA ILE A 301 21.56 18.87 10.46
C ILE A 301 20.96 18.96 11.86
N HIS A 302 19.85 18.27 12.14
CA HIS A 302 19.23 18.29 13.47
C HIS A 302 20.12 17.66 14.57
N SER A 303 20.97 16.69 14.22
CA SER A 303 21.90 16.09 15.19
C SER A 303 23.12 16.97 15.51
N GLU A 304 23.45 17.94 14.67
CA GLU A 304 24.55 18.92 14.89
C GLU A 304 24.06 20.17 15.66
N GLU A 305 22.74 20.41 15.72
CA GLU A 305 22.14 21.55 16.42
C GLU A 305 21.77 21.25 17.89
N VAL A 306 21.88 20.00 18.36
CA VAL A 306 21.62 19.53 19.72
C VAL A 306 22.92 19.24 20.46
#